data_ac6797f0a47f4c2874912c0a3bddfd8d
#
_entry.id   ac6797f0a47f4c2874912c0a3bddfd8d
#
_cell.length_a   1.000
_cell.length_b   1.000
_cell.length_c   1.000
_cell.angle_alpha   90.00
_cell.angle_beta   90.00
_cell.angle_gamma   90.00
#
_symmetry.space_group_name_H-M   'P 1'
#
loop_
_entity.id
_entity.type
_entity.pdbx_description
1 polymer ?
#
loop_
_entity_poly.entity_id
_entity_poly.type
_entity_poly.pdbx_seq_one_letter_code
_entity_poly.pdbx_strand_id
1 'polypeptide(L)'
;MIKEQLEEVRKNIEAACKRAGRDPKEVTLIAVSKTKPVPMLEEAYEAGARDFGENKVQEIVQKKPELPEDIRWHMIGHLQRNKVHQVMGKAVLIHSVDSLRLAEQIETEAAKKDMVADILLEVNVAKEESKYGFFLEDTEAAIREIAKFPHVRIKGLMTIAPFVENPEENREVFKKLYDFAVDIGKKNIDNVTMDVLSMGMTGDYQVAIEEGATMVRVGTGIFGARLYGAAQ
;
A
#
# COMPACT_ATOMS: atom_id res chain seq x y z
N MET A 1 19.75 14.64 4.97
CA MET A 1 19.63 13.20 5.43
C MET A 1 18.44 12.51 4.78
N ILE A 2 17.19 12.97 4.95
CA ILE A 2 16.02 12.34 4.28
C ILE A 2 16.12 12.39 2.76
N LYS A 3 16.56 13.52 2.20
CA LYS A 3 16.81 13.66 0.76
C LYS A 3 17.77 12.60 0.23
N GLU A 4 18.90 12.41 0.90
CA GLU A 4 19.93 11.43 0.49
C GLU A 4 19.41 10.00 0.56
N GLN A 5 18.67 9.67 1.63
CA GLN A 5 18.04 8.36 1.80
C GLN A 5 16.96 8.11 0.73
N LEU A 6 16.18 9.12 0.40
CA LEU A 6 15.17 9.03 -0.65
C LEU A 6 15.81 8.83 -2.04
N GLU A 7 16.89 9.54 -2.32
CA GLU A 7 17.67 9.36 -3.56
C GLU A 7 18.27 7.96 -3.66
N GLU A 8 18.78 7.43 -2.55
CA GLU A 8 19.30 6.06 -2.50
C GLU A 8 18.22 5.01 -2.77
N VAL A 9 17.05 5.16 -2.14
CA VAL A 9 15.92 4.27 -2.39
C VAL A 9 15.50 4.32 -3.86
N ARG A 10 15.45 5.50 -4.47
CA ARG A 10 15.13 5.66 -5.91
C ARG A 10 16.15 4.95 -6.81
N LYS A 11 17.44 5.10 -6.52
CA LYS A 11 18.51 4.37 -7.27
C LYS A 11 18.35 2.85 -7.15
N ASN A 12 18.00 2.36 -5.97
CA ASN A 12 17.76 0.94 -5.75
C ASN A 12 16.52 0.45 -6.49
N ILE A 13 15.47 1.26 -6.58
CA ILE A 13 14.28 0.95 -7.39
C ILE A 13 14.66 0.86 -8.88
N GLU A 14 15.40 1.83 -9.40
CA GLU A 14 15.90 1.82 -10.78
C GLU A 14 16.75 0.59 -11.06
N ALA A 15 17.66 0.23 -10.15
CA ALA A 15 18.50 -0.94 -10.27
C ALA A 15 17.69 -2.24 -10.28
N ALA A 16 16.70 -2.37 -9.40
CA ALA A 16 15.79 -3.53 -9.38
C ALA A 16 14.96 -3.63 -10.66
N CYS A 17 14.42 -2.52 -11.13
CA CYS A 17 13.69 -2.46 -12.40
C CYS A 17 14.59 -2.88 -13.58
N LYS A 18 15.83 -2.40 -13.62
CA LYS A 18 16.79 -2.76 -14.66
C LYS A 18 17.07 -4.28 -14.67
N ARG A 19 17.27 -4.90 -13.50
CA ARG A 19 17.45 -6.35 -13.40
C ARG A 19 16.24 -7.14 -13.92
N ALA A 20 15.06 -6.61 -13.70
CA ALA A 20 13.80 -7.24 -14.12
C ALA A 20 13.35 -6.85 -15.55
N GLY A 21 14.08 -6.00 -16.25
CA GLY A 21 13.71 -5.52 -17.59
C GLY A 21 12.45 -4.65 -17.59
N ARG A 22 12.22 -3.88 -16.51
CA ARG A 22 11.03 -3.03 -16.30
C ARG A 22 11.39 -1.55 -16.38
N ASP A 23 10.41 -0.73 -16.77
CA ASP A 23 10.52 0.73 -16.68
C ASP A 23 10.34 1.16 -15.20
N PRO A 24 11.28 1.93 -14.62
CA PRO A 24 11.12 2.48 -13.25
C PRO A 24 9.85 3.31 -13.06
N LYS A 25 9.29 3.87 -14.11
CA LYS A 25 8.03 4.64 -14.08
C LYS A 25 6.80 3.78 -13.72
N GLU A 26 6.91 2.47 -13.87
CA GLU A 26 5.86 1.53 -13.46
C GLU A 26 5.79 1.34 -11.94
N VAL A 27 6.79 1.81 -11.20
CA VAL A 27 6.90 1.61 -9.75
C VAL A 27 6.69 2.93 -9.02
N THR A 28 5.66 2.98 -8.19
CA THR A 28 5.40 4.10 -7.27
C THR A 28 6.05 3.83 -5.92
N LEU A 29 6.88 4.76 -5.45
CA LEU A 29 7.44 4.75 -4.12
C LEU A 29 6.49 5.46 -3.15
N ILE A 30 5.97 4.72 -2.17
CA ILE A 30 5.21 5.29 -1.05
C ILE A 30 6.18 5.52 0.11
N ALA A 31 6.33 6.78 0.52
CA ALA A 31 7.06 7.16 1.71
C ALA A 31 6.18 6.89 2.94
N VAL A 32 6.55 5.87 3.73
CA VAL A 32 5.77 5.47 4.91
C VAL A 32 6.14 6.37 6.08
N SER A 33 5.28 7.32 6.39
CA SER A 33 5.50 8.42 7.33
C SER A 33 4.86 8.23 8.70
N LYS A 34 4.39 7.01 8.98
CA LYS A 34 3.82 6.68 10.30
C LYS A 34 4.75 7.08 11.44
N THR A 35 4.19 7.70 12.47
CA THR A 35 4.90 8.16 13.67
C THR A 35 5.97 9.26 13.42
N LYS A 36 6.04 9.81 12.23
CA LYS A 36 7.00 10.87 11.90
C LYS A 36 6.33 12.25 11.97
N PRO A 37 7.04 13.26 12.48
CA PRO A 37 6.48 14.62 12.57
C PRO A 37 6.43 15.29 11.18
N VAL A 38 5.52 16.26 11.04
CA VAL A 38 5.30 17.01 9.80
C VAL A 38 6.58 17.56 9.15
N PRO A 39 7.55 18.15 9.87
CA PRO A 39 8.77 18.66 9.24
C PRO A 39 9.58 17.60 8.47
N MET A 40 9.54 16.33 8.89
CA MET A 40 10.20 15.25 8.15
C MET A 40 9.48 14.94 6.84
N LEU A 41 8.15 15.08 6.82
CA LEU A 41 7.36 14.88 5.59
C LEU A 41 7.59 16.06 4.64
N GLU A 42 7.71 17.28 5.16
CA GLU A 42 8.07 18.45 4.35
C GLU A 42 9.43 18.28 3.67
N GLU A 43 10.46 17.80 4.39
CA GLU A 43 11.77 17.50 3.80
C GLU A 43 11.67 16.45 2.69
N ALA A 44 10.89 15.39 2.91
CA ALA A 44 10.66 14.36 1.88
C ALA A 44 9.89 14.93 0.67
N TYR A 45 8.89 15.79 0.90
CA TYR A 45 8.14 16.46 -0.15
C TYR A 45 9.03 17.39 -0.99
N GLU A 46 9.87 18.19 -0.36
CA GLU A 46 10.86 19.05 -1.05
C GLU A 46 11.86 18.23 -1.87
N ALA A 47 12.18 17.01 -1.40
CA ALA A 47 12.98 16.04 -2.15
C ALA A 47 12.19 15.30 -3.26
N GLY A 48 10.95 15.68 -3.50
CA GLY A 48 10.12 15.21 -4.60
C GLY A 48 9.21 14.02 -4.28
N ALA A 49 9.06 13.62 -3.01
CA ALA A 49 8.04 12.64 -2.64
C ALA A 49 6.63 13.24 -2.79
N ARG A 50 5.68 12.44 -3.29
CA ARG A 50 4.28 12.84 -3.47
C ARG A 50 3.29 11.80 -2.95
N ASP A 51 3.73 10.57 -2.79
CA ASP A 51 2.94 9.47 -2.25
C ASP A 51 3.39 9.17 -0.82
N PHE A 52 2.50 9.37 0.14
CA PHE A 52 2.77 9.13 1.56
C PHE A 52 1.80 8.09 2.11
N GLY A 53 2.30 7.19 2.93
CA GLY A 53 1.50 6.12 3.52
C GLY A 53 1.45 6.22 5.04
N GLU A 54 0.23 6.08 5.58
CA GLU A 54 -0.01 6.07 7.01
C GLU A 54 -0.70 4.78 7.45
N ASN A 55 -0.37 4.34 8.66
CA ASN A 55 -1.00 3.17 9.26
C ASN A 55 -2.26 3.51 10.06
N LYS A 56 -2.39 4.75 10.51
CA LYS A 56 -3.51 5.21 11.32
C LYS A 56 -4.26 6.33 10.62
N VAL A 57 -5.58 6.23 10.57
CA VAL A 57 -6.46 7.27 10.00
C VAL A 57 -6.20 8.63 10.64
N GLN A 58 -5.98 8.67 11.95
CA GLN A 58 -5.72 9.90 12.69
C GLN A 58 -4.50 10.67 12.16
N GLU A 59 -3.45 9.97 11.73
CA GLU A 59 -2.26 10.60 11.17
C GLU A 59 -2.56 11.26 9.82
N ILE A 60 -3.36 10.64 8.96
CA ILE A 60 -3.81 11.28 7.71
C ILE A 60 -4.65 12.53 8.03
N VAL A 61 -5.61 12.41 8.94
CA VAL A 61 -6.49 13.52 9.31
C VAL A 61 -5.72 14.71 9.87
N GLN A 62 -4.71 14.45 10.70
CA GLN A 62 -3.89 15.48 11.34
C GLN A 62 -2.88 16.12 10.37
N LYS A 63 -2.20 15.31 9.56
CA LYS A 63 -1.09 15.77 8.71
C LYS A 63 -1.54 16.41 7.41
N LYS A 64 -2.63 15.91 6.81
CA LYS A 64 -3.10 16.40 5.52
C LYS A 64 -3.37 17.90 5.47
N PRO A 65 -3.98 18.55 6.47
CA PRO A 65 -4.21 20.00 6.46
C PRO A 65 -2.94 20.85 6.58
N GLU A 66 -1.85 20.29 7.12
CA GLU A 66 -0.59 20.99 7.36
C GLU A 66 0.39 20.86 6.18
N LEU A 67 0.09 20.04 5.19
CA LEU A 67 0.98 19.69 4.10
C LEU A 67 0.37 20.03 2.74
N PRO A 68 1.18 20.14 1.66
CA PRO A 68 0.68 20.47 0.33
C PRO A 68 -0.44 19.56 -0.18
N GLU A 69 -1.42 20.16 -0.88
CA GLU A 69 -2.64 19.46 -1.35
C GLU A 69 -2.37 18.41 -2.43
N ASP A 70 -1.24 18.52 -3.14
CA ASP A 70 -0.85 17.55 -4.18
C ASP A 70 -0.23 16.25 -3.64
N ILE A 71 -0.13 16.12 -2.32
CA ILE A 71 0.23 14.86 -1.69
C ILE A 71 -0.90 13.84 -1.87
N ARG A 72 -0.54 12.67 -2.38
CA ARG A 72 -1.41 11.51 -2.46
C ARG A 72 -1.24 10.67 -1.20
N TRP A 73 -2.28 10.63 -0.38
CA TRP A 73 -2.28 9.88 0.86
C TRP A 73 -2.78 8.46 0.66
N HIS A 74 -2.03 7.49 1.17
CA HIS A 74 -2.37 6.07 1.12
C HIS A 74 -2.65 5.56 2.52
N MET A 75 -3.80 4.91 2.72
CA MET A 75 -4.10 4.17 3.93
C MET A 75 -3.55 2.77 3.79
N ILE A 76 -2.47 2.44 4.50
CA ILE A 76 -1.74 1.19 4.32
C ILE A 76 -1.76 0.27 5.56
N GLY A 77 -2.23 0.77 6.70
CA GLY A 77 -2.40 -0.02 7.93
C GLY A 77 -3.83 -0.53 8.11
N HIS A 78 -4.01 -1.41 9.07
CA HIS A 78 -5.32 -1.97 9.39
C HIS A 78 -6.36 -0.86 9.64
N LEU A 79 -7.45 -0.90 8.87
CA LEU A 79 -8.52 0.08 8.92
C LEU A 79 -9.72 -0.49 9.67
N GLN A 80 -10.00 0.08 10.84
CA GLN A 80 -11.21 -0.26 11.60
C GLN A 80 -12.46 0.33 10.93
N ARG A 81 -13.55 -0.44 10.88
CA ARG A 81 -14.80 -0.02 10.23
C ARG A 81 -15.34 1.32 10.73
N ASN A 82 -15.28 1.57 12.04
CA ASN A 82 -15.74 2.83 12.66
C ASN A 82 -14.89 4.05 12.29
N LYS A 83 -13.72 3.85 11.66
CA LYS A 83 -12.82 4.91 11.20
C LYS A 83 -12.93 5.20 9.69
N VAL A 84 -13.64 4.37 8.94
CA VAL A 84 -13.75 4.50 7.47
C VAL A 84 -14.24 5.89 7.05
N HIS A 85 -15.25 6.42 7.72
CA HIS A 85 -15.82 7.76 7.41
C HIS A 85 -14.76 8.88 7.48
N GLN A 86 -13.73 8.74 8.30
CA GLN A 86 -12.67 9.74 8.47
C GLN A 86 -11.65 9.75 7.32
N VAL A 87 -11.45 8.62 6.65
CA VAL A 87 -10.45 8.48 5.58
C VAL A 87 -11.04 8.71 4.18
N MET A 88 -12.37 8.61 4.04
CA MET A 88 -13.05 8.83 2.77
C MET A 88 -12.83 10.24 2.24
N GLY A 89 -12.35 10.35 1.00
CA GLY A 89 -12.01 11.62 0.35
C GLY A 89 -10.66 12.21 0.80
N LYS A 90 -9.94 11.53 1.70
CA LYS A 90 -8.60 11.94 2.14
C LYS A 90 -7.50 11.02 1.62
N ALA A 91 -7.71 9.71 1.63
CA ALA A 91 -6.81 8.75 1.01
C ALA A 91 -7.20 8.53 -0.46
N VAL A 92 -6.20 8.49 -1.33
CA VAL A 92 -6.41 8.17 -2.76
C VAL A 92 -6.56 6.67 -2.99
N LEU A 93 -6.03 5.86 -2.07
CA LEU A 93 -6.05 4.40 -2.15
C LEU A 93 -6.03 3.79 -0.74
N ILE A 94 -6.89 2.83 -0.50
CA ILE A 94 -6.90 2.01 0.72
C ILE A 94 -6.33 0.65 0.36
N HIS A 95 -5.15 0.32 0.90
CA HIS A 95 -4.42 -0.92 0.60
C HIS A 95 -4.86 -2.11 1.46
N SER A 96 -5.55 -1.87 2.54
CA SER A 96 -5.72 -2.78 3.67
C SER A 96 -7.14 -3.35 3.80
N VAL A 97 -7.82 -3.55 2.67
CA VAL A 97 -9.14 -4.17 2.69
C VAL A 97 -9.00 -5.68 2.90
N ASP A 98 -9.25 -6.12 4.12
CA ASP A 98 -8.97 -7.46 4.64
C ASP A 98 -10.22 -8.30 4.92
N SER A 99 -11.41 -7.75 4.67
CA SER A 99 -12.68 -8.45 4.90
C SER A 99 -13.81 -7.88 4.06
N LEU A 100 -14.84 -8.68 3.79
CA LEU A 100 -16.08 -8.21 3.15
C LEU A 100 -16.77 -7.14 3.96
N ARG A 101 -16.79 -7.27 5.29
CA ARG A 101 -17.40 -6.28 6.19
C ARG A 101 -16.74 -4.91 6.12
N LEU A 102 -15.42 -4.87 5.93
CA LEU A 102 -14.71 -3.61 5.72
C LEU A 102 -15.06 -3.02 4.35
N ALA A 103 -15.10 -3.82 3.30
CA ALA A 103 -15.50 -3.38 1.96
C ALA A 103 -16.94 -2.84 1.94
N GLU A 104 -17.88 -3.48 2.63
CA GLU A 104 -19.27 -3.00 2.80
C GLU A 104 -19.33 -1.66 3.52
N GLN A 105 -18.50 -1.45 4.54
CA GLN A 105 -18.42 -0.17 5.23
C GLN A 105 -17.84 0.93 4.33
N ILE A 106 -16.83 0.60 3.52
CA ILE A 106 -16.27 1.53 2.53
C ILE A 106 -17.33 1.91 1.50
N GLU A 107 -18.08 0.94 0.96
CA GLU A 107 -19.20 1.18 0.05
C GLU A 107 -20.21 2.17 0.67
N THR A 108 -20.62 1.91 1.91
CA THR A 108 -21.58 2.74 2.62
C THR A 108 -21.09 4.20 2.76
N GLU A 109 -19.86 4.38 3.17
CA GLU A 109 -19.32 5.73 3.39
C GLU A 109 -18.97 6.45 2.08
N ALA A 110 -18.56 5.73 1.05
CA ALA A 110 -18.32 6.28 -0.28
C ALA A 110 -19.64 6.74 -0.92
N ALA A 111 -20.71 5.94 -0.82
CA ALA A 111 -22.04 6.28 -1.30
C ALA A 111 -22.59 7.55 -0.65
N LYS A 112 -22.42 7.72 0.66
CA LYS A 112 -22.84 8.95 1.38
C LYS A 112 -22.18 10.21 0.85
N LYS A 113 -20.98 10.09 0.29
CA LYS A 113 -20.19 11.20 -0.26
C LYS A 113 -20.28 11.32 -1.77
N ASP A 114 -21.10 10.50 -2.42
CA ASP A 114 -21.24 10.42 -3.87
C ASP A 114 -19.86 10.28 -4.57
N MET A 115 -19.04 9.37 -4.08
CA MET A 115 -17.68 9.11 -4.57
C MET A 115 -17.43 7.62 -4.79
N VAL A 116 -16.43 7.31 -5.59
CA VAL A 116 -15.92 5.94 -5.74
C VAL A 116 -14.58 5.82 -5.00
N ALA A 117 -14.49 4.86 -4.10
CA ALA A 117 -13.28 4.56 -3.37
C ALA A 117 -12.43 3.52 -4.12
N ASP A 118 -11.18 3.87 -4.40
CA ASP A 118 -10.19 2.92 -4.92
C ASP A 118 -9.60 2.10 -3.78
N ILE A 119 -9.60 0.78 -3.93
CA ILE A 119 -9.11 -0.14 -2.92
C ILE A 119 -8.19 -1.21 -3.50
N LEU A 120 -7.34 -1.77 -2.63
CA LEU A 120 -6.66 -3.04 -2.83
C LEU A 120 -7.17 -4.05 -1.80
N LEU A 121 -7.26 -5.32 -2.18
CA LEU A 121 -7.48 -6.38 -1.21
C LEU A 121 -6.15 -6.78 -0.59
N GLU A 122 -6.11 -6.83 0.73
CA GLU A 122 -4.98 -7.36 1.47
C GLU A 122 -5.04 -8.89 1.50
N VAL A 123 -3.97 -9.52 1.02
CA VAL A 123 -3.85 -10.98 0.91
C VAL A 123 -2.74 -11.48 1.84
N ASN A 124 -3.08 -12.39 2.71
CA ASN A 124 -2.14 -13.09 3.59
C ASN A 124 -1.59 -14.33 2.88
N VAL A 125 -0.64 -14.13 1.98
CA VAL A 125 -0.06 -15.19 1.12
C VAL A 125 0.69 -16.23 1.95
N ALA A 126 1.40 -15.79 2.98
CA ALA A 126 2.22 -16.69 3.82
C ALA A 126 1.41 -17.43 4.90
N LYS A 127 0.11 -17.11 5.04
CA LYS A 127 -0.80 -17.70 6.05
C LYS A 127 -0.31 -17.54 7.49
N GLU A 128 0.25 -16.37 7.82
CA GLU A 128 0.63 -16.04 9.18
C GLU A 128 -0.62 -15.72 10.01
N GLU A 129 -0.85 -16.46 11.10
CA GLU A 129 -2.04 -16.31 11.96
C GLU A 129 -2.16 -14.92 12.60
N SER A 130 -1.04 -14.25 12.84
CA SER A 130 -0.99 -12.91 13.45
C SER A 130 -1.29 -11.77 12.48
N LYS A 131 -1.46 -12.04 11.18
CA LYS A 131 -1.66 -11.02 10.15
C LYS A 131 -3.07 -11.01 9.61
N TYR A 132 -3.49 -9.81 9.15
CA TYR A 132 -4.74 -9.58 8.46
C TYR A 132 -4.64 -10.03 6.99
N GLY A 133 -5.77 -10.05 6.32
CA GLY A 133 -5.89 -10.35 4.91
C GLY A 133 -6.64 -11.63 4.61
N PHE A 134 -7.15 -11.69 3.39
CA PHE A 134 -7.76 -12.91 2.86
C PHE A 134 -6.68 -13.96 2.61
N PHE A 135 -6.99 -15.22 2.79
CA PHE A 135 -6.13 -16.27 2.24
C PHE A 135 -6.24 -16.29 0.71
N LEU A 136 -5.17 -16.72 0.06
CA LEU A 136 -5.10 -16.65 -1.40
C LEU A 136 -6.26 -17.40 -2.06
N GLU A 137 -6.61 -18.56 -1.52
CA GLU A 137 -7.71 -19.41 -1.99
C GLU A 137 -9.10 -18.76 -1.87
N ASP A 138 -9.29 -17.85 -0.92
CA ASP A 138 -10.57 -17.16 -0.67
C ASP A 138 -10.66 -15.81 -1.41
N THR A 139 -9.56 -15.32 -1.94
CA THR A 139 -9.46 -13.95 -2.48
C THR A 139 -10.32 -13.75 -3.72
N GLU A 140 -10.40 -14.72 -4.64
CA GLU A 140 -11.24 -14.59 -5.83
C GLU A 140 -12.73 -14.45 -5.49
N ALA A 141 -13.22 -15.24 -4.55
CA ALA A 141 -14.61 -15.13 -4.10
C ALA A 141 -14.90 -13.76 -3.51
N ALA A 142 -13.99 -13.23 -2.69
CA ALA A 142 -14.08 -11.88 -2.12
C ALA A 142 -14.06 -10.80 -3.22
N ILE A 143 -13.18 -10.91 -4.21
CA ILE A 143 -13.13 -9.99 -5.36
C ILE A 143 -14.49 -9.95 -6.07
N ARG A 144 -15.09 -11.09 -6.36
CA ARG A 144 -16.37 -11.19 -7.07
C ARG A 144 -17.53 -10.57 -6.29
N GLU A 145 -17.54 -10.70 -4.97
CA GLU A 145 -18.56 -10.06 -4.13
C GLU A 145 -18.36 -8.54 -4.05
N ILE A 146 -17.15 -8.08 -3.81
CA ILE A 146 -16.82 -6.65 -3.69
C ILE A 146 -16.99 -5.93 -5.05
N ALA A 147 -16.72 -6.60 -6.16
CA ALA A 147 -16.90 -6.06 -7.50
C ALA A 147 -18.34 -5.61 -7.81
N LYS A 148 -19.32 -6.12 -7.07
CA LYS A 148 -20.75 -5.74 -7.19
C LYS A 148 -21.05 -4.38 -6.54
N PHE A 149 -20.15 -3.82 -5.75
CA PHE A 149 -20.37 -2.56 -5.05
C PHE A 149 -20.15 -1.36 -6.00
N PRO A 150 -21.16 -0.48 -6.19
CA PRO A 150 -21.06 0.59 -7.18
C PRO A 150 -20.12 1.75 -6.77
N HIS A 151 -19.82 1.90 -5.49
CA HIS A 151 -18.97 2.97 -4.97
C HIS A 151 -17.59 2.49 -4.49
N VAL A 152 -17.23 1.26 -4.83
CA VAL A 152 -15.90 0.68 -4.56
C VAL A 152 -15.32 0.16 -5.87
N ARG A 153 -14.05 0.44 -6.12
CA ARG A 153 -13.33 -0.05 -7.29
C ARG A 153 -12.07 -0.77 -6.86
N ILE A 154 -11.94 -2.04 -7.27
CA ILE A 154 -10.75 -2.84 -6.98
C ILE A 154 -9.68 -2.52 -8.01
N LYS A 155 -8.54 -2.00 -7.55
CA LYS A 155 -7.37 -1.64 -8.36
C LYS A 155 -6.27 -2.69 -8.37
N GLY A 156 -6.33 -3.64 -7.47
CA GLY A 156 -5.33 -4.68 -7.32
C GLY A 156 -5.26 -5.28 -5.92
N LEU A 157 -4.07 -5.74 -5.57
CA LEU A 157 -3.80 -6.49 -4.35
C LEU A 157 -2.65 -5.87 -3.54
N MET A 158 -2.63 -6.17 -2.25
CA MET A 158 -1.55 -5.84 -1.34
C MET A 158 -1.18 -7.06 -0.51
N THR A 159 0.09 -7.21 -0.21
CA THR A 159 0.56 -8.16 0.80
C THR A 159 1.68 -7.60 1.65
N ILE A 160 1.77 -8.10 2.87
CA ILE A 160 2.89 -7.90 3.78
C ILE A 160 3.56 -9.26 3.94
N ALA A 161 4.75 -9.40 3.37
CA ALA A 161 5.52 -10.63 3.49
C ALA A 161 6.09 -10.80 4.92
N PRO A 162 6.48 -12.01 5.31
CA PRO A 162 7.13 -12.25 6.59
C PRO A 162 8.39 -11.41 6.79
N PHE A 163 8.70 -11.09 8.04
CA PHE A 163 10.00 -10.50 8.37
C PHE A 163 11.08 -11.58 8.21
N VAL A 164 12.06 -11.32 7.37
CA VAL A 164 13.18 -12.23 7.08
C VAL A 164 14.50 -11.46 7.08
N GLU A 165 15.61 -12.13 7.39
CA GLU A 165 16.94 -11.53 7.30
C GLU A 165 17.42 -11.46 5.86
N ASN A 166 17.17 -12.51 5.08
CA ASN A 166 17.49 -12.56 3.66
C ASN A 166 16.23 -12.25 2.82
N PRO A 167 16.16 -11.10 2.13
CA PRO A 167 14.99 -10.71 1.33
C PRO A 167 14.61 -11.73 0.25
N GLU A 168 15.54 -12.55 -0.23
CA GLU A 168 15.25 -13.60 -1.21
C GLU A 168 14.27 -14.65 -0.70
N GLU A 169 14.15 -14.84 0.60
CA GLU A 169 13.17 -15.76 1.19
C GLU A 169 11.73 -15.32 0.93
N ASN A 170 11.48 -14.03 0.69
CA ASN A 170 10.16 -13.49 0.36
C ASN A 170 9.82 -13.53 -1.15
N ARG A 171 10.76 -13.89 -2.01
CA ARG A 171 10.54 -13.92 -3.47
C ARG A 171 9.32 -14.75 -3.85
N GLU A 172 9.20 -15.94 -3.28
CA GLU A 172 8.08 -16.85 -3.57
C GLU A 172 6.72 -16.27 -3.14
N VAL A 173 6.67 -15.52 -2.05
CA VAL A 173 5.45 -14.82 -1.59
C VAL A 173 5.02 -13.79 -2.62
N PHE A 174 5.95 -12.95 -3.09
CA PHE A 174 5.66 -11.93 -4.09
C PHE A 174 5.27 -12.53 -5.44
N LYS A 175 5.98 -13.59 -5.86
CA LYS A 175 5.66 -14.31 -7.09
C LYS A 175 4.26 -14.90 -7.06
N LYS A 176 3.85 -15.54 -5.97
CA LYS A 176 2.49 -16.10 -5.83
C LYS A 176 1.42 -15.03 -5.95
N LEU A 177 1.63 -13.86 -5.34
CA LEU A 177 0.67 -12.76 -5.45
C LEU A 177 0.59 -12.23 -6.89
N TYR A 178 1.75 -12.07 -7.54
CA TYR A 178 1.81 -11.65 -8.94
C TYR A 178 1.08 -12.62 -9.87
N ASP A 179 1.38 -13.91 -9.78
CA ASP A 179 0.77 -14.95 -10.61
C ASP A 179 -0.76 -14.97 -10.41
N PHE A 180 -1.22 -14.85 -9.16
CA PHE A 180 -2.64 -14.75 -8.85
C PHE A 180 -3.28 -13.49 -9.45
N ALA A 181 -2.62 -12.34 -9.36
CA ALA A 181 -3.13 -11.10 -9.95
C ALA A 181 -3.24 -11.20 -11.48
N VAL A 182 -2.25 -11.82 -12.14
CA VAL A 182 -2.30 -12.08 -13.59
C VAL A 182 -3.49 -12.97 -13.95
N ASP A 183 -3.73 -14.01 -13.18
CA ASP A 183 -4.86 -14.92 -13.42
C ASP A 183 -6.21 -14.24 -13.21
N ILE A 184 -6.35 -13.42 -12.18
CA ILE A 184 -7.57 -12.61 -11.96
C ILE A 184 -7.75 -11.60 -13.11
N GLY A 185 -6.68 -10.93 -13.53
CA GLY A 185 -6.74 -9.95 -14.63
C GLY A 185 -7.29 -10.56 -15.94
N LYS A 186 -6.92 -11.80 -16.24
CA LYS A 186 -7.43 -12.52 -17.44
C LYS A 186 -8.93 -12.83 -17.39
N LYS A 187 -9.53 -12.84 -16.20
CA LYS A 187 -10.96 -13.15 -16.02
C LYS A 187 -11.88 -12.00 -16.39
N ASN A 188 -11.34 -10.80 -16.61
CA ASN A 188 -12.07 -9.59 -17.00
C ASN A 188 -13.34 -9.36 -16.15
N ILE A 189 -13.19 -9.40 -14.83
CA ILE A 189 -14.28 -9.14 -13.89
C ILE A 189 -14.60 -7.64 -13.94
N ASP A 190 -15.87 -7.28 -14.16
CA ASP A 190 -16.30 -5.88 -14.16
C ASP A 190 -15.95 -5.20 -12.83
N ASN A 191 -15.52 -3.92 -12.90
CA ASN A 191 -15.14 -3.11 -11.75
C ASN A 191 -13.85 -3.59 -11.03
N VAL A 192 -13.05 -4.43 -11.69
CA VAL A 192 -11.81 -4.99 -11.16
C VAL A 192 -10.68 -4.78 -12.16
N THR A 193 -9.60 -4.17 -11.72
CA THR A 193 -8.31 -4.20 -12.41
C THR A 193 -7.25 -4.78 -11.49
N MET A 194 -6.17 -5.27 -12.07
CA MET A 194 -5.00 -5.75 -11.32
C MET A 194 -3.76 -4.89 -11.68
N ASP A 195 -4.00 -3.58 -11.87
CA ASP A 195 -2.94 -2.62 -12.24
C ASP A 195 -1.98 -2.35 -11.07
N VAL A 196 -2.42 -2.58 -9.85
CA VAL A 196 -1.65 -2.26 -8.64
C VAL A 196 -1.33 -3.52 -7.87
N LEU A 197 -0.03 -3.74 -7.65
CA LEU A 197 0.50 -4.70 -6.70
C LEU A 197 1.34 -3.96 -5.66
N SER A 198 0.73 -3.73 -4.49
CA SER A 198 1.39 -3.10 -3.35
C SER A 198 2.05 -4.19 -2.51
N MET A 199 3.35 -4.34 -2.68
CA MET A 199 4.15 -5.32 -1.96
C MET A 199 5.61 -4.88 -1.90
N GLY A 200 6.31 -5.24 -0.83
CA GLY A 200 7.68 -4.84 -0.58
C GLY A 200 7.78 -3.63 0.35
N MET A 201 8.65 -3.75 1.33
CA MET A 201 8.97 -2.74 2.34
C MET A 201 10.48 -2.49 2.38
N THR A 202 10.98 -1.74 3.35
CA THR A 202 12.41 -1.37 3.43
C THR A 202 13.37 -2.56 3.27
N GLY A 203 13.03 -3.73 3.80
CA GLY A 203 13.91 -4.90 3.78
C GLY A 203 13.86 -5.74 2.51
N ASP A 204 12.81 -5.62 1.68
CA ASP A 204 12.56 -6.57 0.59
C ASP A 204 11.97 -5.94 -0.69
N TYR A 205 11.84 -4.60 -0.75
CA TYR A 205 11.20 -3.94 -1.90
C TYR A 205 11.91 -4.20 -3.24
N GLN A 206 13.22 -4.41 -3.25
CA GLN A 206 13.93 -4.71 -4.51
C GLN A 206 13.51 -6.07 -5.08
N VAL A 207 13.42 -7.10 -4.23
CA VAL A 207 12.92 -8.43 -4.61
C VAL A 207 11.46 -8.34 -5.06
N ALA A 208 10.63 -7.57 -4.34
CA ALA A 208 9.24 -7.34 -4.72
C ALA A 208 9.11 -6.70 -6.11
N ILE A 209 9.96 -5.72 -6.45
CA ILE A 209 10.00 -5.08 -7.77
C ILE A 209 10.36 -6.11 -8.85
N GLU A 210 11.35 -6.94 -8.59
CA GLU A 210 11.75 -8.01 -9.53
C GLU A 210 10.61 -8.99 -9.79
N GLU A 211 9.73 -9.21 -8.81
CA GLU A 211 8.55 -10.08 -8.93
C GLU A 211 7.26 -9.34 -9.33
N GLY A 212 7.35 -8.08 -9.75
CA GLY A 212 6.23 -7.37 -10.37
C GLY A 212 5.52 -6.33 -9.51
N ALA A 213 6.03 -5.94 -8.34
CA ALA A 213 5.46 -4.86 -7.55
C ALA A 213 5.33 -3.57 -8.36
N THR A 214 4.20 -2.89 -8.25
CA THR A 214 3.96 -1.57 -8.83
C THR A 214 3.92 -0.47 -7.79
N MET A 215 3.75 -0.81 -6.52
CA MET A 215 3.90 0.08 -5.38
C MET A 215 4.78 -0.60 -4.33
N VAL A 216 5.75 0.14 -3.81
CA VAL A 216 6.60 -0.28 -2.68
C VAL A 216 6.46 0.72 -1.53
N ARG A 217 6.52 0.22 -0.29
CA ARG A 217 6.24 1.01 0.91
C ARG A 217 7.49 1.07 1.79
N VAL A 218 8.23 2.17 1.69
CA VAL A 218 9.51 2.32 2.37
C VAL A 218 9.40 3.36 3.49
N GLY A 219 9.65 2.95 4.72
CA GLY A 219 9.61 3.79 5.91
C GLY A 219 10.99 4.05 6.49
N THR A 220 11.57 3.09 7.18
CA THR A 220 12.87 3.24 7.85
C THR A 220 14.01 3.53 6.87
N GLY A 221 13.91 3.07 5.64
CA GLY A 221 14.87 3.38 4.57
C GLY A 221 14.89 4.85 4.16
N ILE A 222 13.81 5.60 4.42
CA ILE A 222 13.71 7.04 4.13
C ILE A 222 13.85 7.88 5.39
N PHE A 223 13.09 7.55 6.44
CA PHE A 223 12.94 8.38 7.65
C PHE A 223 13.80 7.92 8.83
N GLY A 224 14.56 6.84 8.67
CA GLY A 224 15.33 6.25 9.76
C GLY A 224 14.49 5.44 10.75
N ALA A 225 15.15 4.76 11.68
CA ALA A 225 14.49 3.97 12.72
C ALA A 225 13.52 4.82 13.57
N ARG A 226 12.56 4.16 14.23
CA ARG A 226 11.70 4.82 15.19
C ARG A 226 12.56 5.31 16.35
N LEU A 227 12.53 6.62 16.60
CA LEU A 227 12.96 7.13 17.89
C LEU A 227 11.88 6.71 18.89
N TYR A 228 12.12 5.64 19.63
CA TYR A 228 11.38 5.40 20.85
C TYR A 228 11.78 6.53 21.78
N GLY A 229 10.93 7.57 21.84
CA GLY A 229 11.16 8.71 22.71
C GLY A 229 11.39 8.21 24.13
N ALA A 230 12.45 8.70 24.74
CA ALA A 230 12.58 8.65 26.18
C ALA A 230 11.28 9.19 26.78
N ALA A 231 10.58 8.34 27.49
CA ALA A 231 9.48 8.76 28.35
C ALA A 231 10.05 9.78 29.35
N GLN A 232 9.54 10.99 29.31
CA GLN A 232 9.53 11.91 30.44
C GLN A 232 8.09 12.11 30.86
#